data_37ab44111f02e402d03f990fdaed03ce
#
_entry.id   37ab44111f02e402d03f990fdaed03ce
#
_cell.length_a   1.000
_cell.length_b   1.000
_cell.length_c   1.000
_cell.angle_alpha   90.00
_cell.angle_beta   90.00
_cell.angle_gamma   90.00
#
_symmetry.space_group_name_H-M   'P 1'
#
loop_
_entity.id
_entity.type
_entity.pdbx_description
1 polymer ?
#
loop_
_entity_poly.entity_id
_entity_poly.type
_entity_poly.pdbx_seq_one_letter_code
_entity_poly.pdbx_strand_id
1 'polypeptide(L)'
;MRSQIAAALCLAGLGFVTSSLLATAQQKTAKACLNEWRASRGANQITAKTHVGRCRVAGAAINSQRYSSIKDLMESIIDPSADALWGAVRTVVDKEGVHETFPKTREEWLEVRRAALRIIEGANLLIMPGREAAPPGTKSEAPGVELEPAEITALVKKNRKKFDAFADELRFVGWEALKAADAKNAGLLMDVGGKMQEVCERCHKAFWYPNQKLP
;
A
#
# COMPACT_ATOMS: atom_id res chain seq x y z
N MET A 1 -20.45 80.22 18.57
CA MET A 1 -21.86 80.03 18.15
C MET A 1 -22.04 78.63 17.64
N ARG A 2 -22.93 77.90 18.27
CA ARG A 2 -23.64 76.68 17.81
C ARG A 2 -22.77 75.48 17.38
N SER A 3 -22.72 74.43 18.11
CA SER A 3 -23.79 73.50 18.55
C SER A 3 -23.81 72.20 17.75
N GLN A 4 -23.44 71.12 18.47
CA GLN A 4 -24.04 69.78 18.47
C GLN A 4 -23.96 68.99 17.15
N ILE A 5 -23.79 67.68 17.13
CA ILE A 5 -24.43 66.61 17.86
C ILE A 5 -23.57 65.33 17.75
N ALA A 6 -23.48 64.58 18.82
CA ALA A 6 -22.92 63.23 18.86
C ALA A 6 -23.76 62.24 18.10
N ALA A 7 -23.11 61.29 17.46
CA ALA A 7 -23.72 60.03 17.09
C ALA A 7 -22.75 58.87 17.36
N ALA A 8 -23.01 58.14 18.43
CA ALA A 8 -22.36 56.89 18.76
C ALA A 8 -22.91 55.79 17.84
N LEU A 9 -22.06 55.22 17.02
CA LEU A 9 -22.36 53.98 16.27
C LEU A 9 -21.67 52.82 16.96
N CYS A 10 -22.45 52.07 17.73
CA CYS A 10 -22.10 50.72 18.19
C CYS A 10 -21.98 49.78 16.96
N LEU A 11 -20.78 49.48 16.56
CA LEU A 11 -20.54 48.35 15.67
C LEU A 11 -20.39 47.09 16.51
N ALA A 12 -21.50 46.31 16.62
CA ALA A 12 -21.50 44.97 17.12
C ALA A 12 -20.72 44.08 16.14
N GLY A 13 -19.49 43.71 16.50
CA GLY A 13 -18.72 42.72 15.80
C GLY A 13 -19.37 41.34 15.98
N LEU A 14 -20.10 40.88 14.96
CA LEU A 14 -20.49 39.48 14.81
C LEU A 14 -19.26 38.66 14.49
N GLY A 15 -18.60 38.13 15.52
CA GLY A 15 -17.62 37.07 15.38
C GLY A 15 -18.28 35.81 14.87
N PHE A 16 -18.12 35.53 13.58
CA PHE A 16 -18.39 34.20 13.04
C PHE A 16 -17.38 33.22 13.62
N VAL A 17 -17.74 32.56 14.69
CA VAL A 17 -17.08 31.35 15.16
C VAL A 17 -17.51 30.24 14.18
N THR A 18 -16.68 29.99 13.17
CA THR A 18 -16.81 28.78 12.36
C THR A 18 -16.40 27.59 13.24
N SER A 19 -17.35 27.05 13.99
CA SER A 19 -17.20 25.76 14.63
C SER A 19 -17.09 24.71 13.52
N SER A 20 -15.86 24.34 13.19
CA SER A 20 -15.56 23.14 12.40
C SER A 20 -16.06 21.94 13.21
N LEU A 21 -17.29 21.56 13.00
CA LEU A 21 -17.84 20.28 13.43
C LEU A 21 -17.06 19.19 12.69
N LEU A 22 -15.95 18.75 13.26
CA LEU A 22 -15.40 17.45 12.97
C LEU A 22 -16.48 16.45 13.38
N ALA A 23 -17.29 16.04 12.40
CA ALA A 23 -18.22 14.93 12.56
C ALA A 23 -17.38 13.68 12.82
N THR A 24 -17.14 13.39 14.09
CA THR A 24 -16.65 12.08 14.52
C THR A 24 -17.72 11.09 14.10
N ALA A 25 -17.41 10.26 13.08
CA ALA A 25 -18.28 9.17 12.66
C ALA A 25 -18.47 8.23 13.85
N GLN A 26 -19.58 8.44 14.58
CA GLN A 26 -19.88 7.68 15.77
C GLN A 26 -20.30 6.28 15.34
N GLN A 27 -19.55 5.27 15.78
CA GLN A 27 -19.81 3.87 15.49
C GLN A 27 -21.23 3.49 15.95
N LYS A 28 -22.12 3.19 15.01
CA LYS A 28 -23.47 2.74 15.34
C LYS A 28 -23.43 1.36 16.00
N THR A 29 -24.16 1.20 17.10
CA THR A 29 -24.29 -0.10 17.75
C THR A 29 -25.06 -1.10 16.89
N ALA A 30 -24.84 -2.40 17.09
CA ALA A 30 -25.60 -3.43 16.38
C ALA A 30 -27.12 -3.27 16.55
N LYS A 31 -27.56 -2.80 17.73
CA LYS A 31 -28.97 -2.51 18.02
C LYS A 31 -29.51 -1.35 17.17
N ALA A 32 -28.74 -0.27 17.03
CA ALA A 32 -29.12 0.86 16.18
C ALA A 32 -29.21 0.47 14.69
N CYS A 33 -28.25 -0.30 14.17
CA CYS A 33 -28.27 -0.82 12.82
C CYS A 33 -29.43 -1.78 12.56
N LEU A 34 -29.79 -2.60 13.55
CA LEU A 34 -30.95 -3.49 13.45
C LEU A 34 -32.28 -2.72 13.44
N ASN A 35 -32.39 -1.64 14.21
CA ASN A 35 -33.58 -0.80 14.21
C ASN A 35 -33.77 -0.05 12.88
N GLU A 36 -32.68 0.47 12.29
CA GLU A 36 -32.71 1.08 10.95
C GLU A 36 -33.16 0.06 9.88
N TRP A 37 -32.66 -1.17 9.96
CA TRP A 37 -33.09 -2.25 9.05
C TRP A 37 -34.58 -2.57 9.21
N ARG A 38 -35.08 -2.63 10.48
CA ARG A 38 -36.51 -2.87 10.73
C ARG A 38 -37.40 -1.74 10.19
N ALA A 39 -36.93 -0.49 10.27
CA ALA A 39 -37.64 0.68 9.75
C ALA A 39 -37.66 0.71 8.20
N SER A 40 -36.64 0.15 7.54
CA SER A 40 -36.51 0.10 6.08
C SER A 40 -37.10 -1.17 5.44
N ARG A 41 -37.88 -1.97 6.19
CA ARG A 41 -38.54 -3.19 5.68
C ARG A 41 -39.52 -2.84 4.57
N GLY A 42 -39.14 -3.05 3.36
CA GLY A 42 -40.00 -2.88 2.17
C GLY A 42 -39.25 -2.66 0.87
N ALA A 43 -37.99 -2.25 0.91
CA ALA A 43 -37.27 -1.86 -0.28
C ALA A 43 -36.10 -2.81 -0.68
N ASN A 44 -35.61 -3.70 0.20
CA ASN A 44 -34.40 -4.46 -0.12
C ASN A 44 -34.44 -5.90 0.43
N GLN A 45 -34.10 -6.86 -0.43
CA GLN A 45 -33.93 -8.29 -0.09
C GLN A 45 -32.69 -8.59 0.79
N ILE A 46 -32.17 -7.60 1.51
CA ILE A 46 -30.97 -7.75 2.35
C ILE A 46 -31.41 -8.31 3.70
N THR A 47 -30.77 -9.41 4.15
CA THR A 47 -31.03 -10.00 5.47
C THR A 47 -30.58 -9.07 6.59
N ALA A 48 -31.21 -9.16 7.77
CA ALA A 48 -30.82 -8.39 8.96
C ALA A 48 -29.33 -8.55 9.29
N LYS A 49 -28.78 -9.77 9.16
CA LYS A 49 -27.36 -10.07 9.42
C LYS A 49 -26.45 -9.29 8.47
N THR A 50 -26.77 -9.26 7.19
CA THR A 50 -26.00 -8.55 6.16
C THR A 50 -26.09 -7.03 6.36
N HIS A 51 -27.29 -6.49 6.69
CA HIS A 51 -27.48 -5.08 6.93
C HIS A 51 -26.70 -4.60 8.17
N VAL A 52 -26.80 -5.32 9.29
CA VAL A 52 -26.04 -5.01 10.51
C VAL A 52 -24.53 -5.05 10.26
N GLY A 53 -24.06 -6.04 9.50
CA GLY A 53 -22.65 -6.10 9.10
C GLY A 53 -22.21 -4.87 8.31
N ARG A 54 -22.94 -4.48 7.27
CA ARG A 54 -22.66 -3.28 6.46
C ARG A 54 -22.75 -1.98 7.25
N CYS A 55 -23.77 -1.84 8.10
CA CYS A 55 -23.97 -0.66 8.93
C CYS A 55 -22.83 -0.45 9.94
N ARG A 56 -22.33 -1.54 10.53
CA ARG A 56 -21.18 -1.49 11.45
C ARG A 56 -19.89 -1.13 10.76
N VAL A 57 -19.69 -1.61 9.51
CA VAL A 57 -18.49 -1.30 8.72
C VAL A 57 -18.50 0.14 8.21
N ALA A 58 -19.65 0.70 7.88
CA ALA A 58 -19.76 2.09 7.39
C ALA A 58 -19.34 3.15 8.44
N GLY A 59 -19.30 2.78 9.73
CA GLY A 59 -18.83 3.67 10.81
C GLY A 59 -17.50 3.27 11.44
N ALA A 60 -16.95 2.12 11.08
CA ALA A 60 -15.64 1.68 11.53
C ALA A 60 -14.60 2.13 10.53
N ALA A 61 -13.61 2.89 10.96
CA ALA A 61 -12.32 2.83 10.27
C ALA A 61 -12.01 1.34 10.08
N ILE A 62 -11.79 0.91 8.83
CA ILE A 62 -11.43 -0.48 8.55
C ILE A 62 -10.22 -0.79 9.42
N ASN A 63 -10.45 -1.48 10.52
CA ASN A 63 -9.37 -1.94 11.39
C ASN A 63 -8.75 -3.14 10.67
N SER A 64 -7.95 -2.84 9.65
CA SER A 64 -7.18 -3.84 8.91
C SER A 64 -6.16 -4.41 9.88
N GLN A 65 -6.40 -5.64 10.35
CA GLN A 65 -5.48 -6.33 11.21
C GLN A 65 -4.21 -6.67 10.41
N ARG A 66 -3.08 -6.26 10.95
CA ARG A 66 -1.76 -6.56 10.39
C ARG A 66 -1.19 -7.77 11.13
N TYR A 67 -1.02 -8.87 10.43
CA TYR A 67 -0.43 -10.09 10.99
C TYR A 67 1.05 -10.22 10.65
N SER A 68 1.52 -9.57 9.57
CA SER A 68 2.87 -9.70 9.05
C SER A 68 3.67 -8.40 9.20
N SER A 69 4.96 -8.52 9.37
CA SER A 69 5.94 -7.43 9.26
C SER A 69 6.23 -7.09 7.80
N ILE A 70 7.08 -6.08 7.53
CA ILE A 70 7.58 -5.79 6.18
C ILE A 70 8.40 -6.98 5.68
N LYS A 71 9.29 -7.54 6.52
CA LYS A 71 10.11 -8.72 6.18
C LYS A 71 9.23 -9.91 5.78
N ASP A 72 8.18 -10.21 6.56
CA ASP A 72 7.27 -11.31 6.21
C ASP A 72 6.60 -11.10 4.85
N LEU A 73 6.24 -9.86 4.48
CA LEU A 73 5.66 -9.56 3.16
C LEU A 73 6.67 -9.72 2.04
N MET A 74 7.94 -9.32 2.26
CA MET A 74 9.01 -9.55 1.30
C MET A 74 9.19 -11.04 1.06
N GLU A 75 9.46 -11.81 2.10
CA GLU A 75 9.77 -13.24 2.01
C GLU A 75 8.60 -14.12 1.51
N SER A 76 7.36 -13.76 1.88
CA SER A 76 6.21 -14.62 1.55
C SER A 76 5.46 -14.23 0.28
N ILE A 77 5.54 -12.97 -0.16
CA ILE A 77 4.75 -12.48 -1.27
C ILE A 77 5.61 -11.81 -2.34
N ILE A 78 6.43 -10.81 -1.97
CA ILE A 78 7.06 -9.92 -2.95
C ILE A 78 8.23 -10.62 -3.62
N ASP A 79 9.23 -11.08 -2.86
CA ASP A 79 10.42 -11.71 -3.41
C ASP A 79 10.11 -12.96 -4.25
N PRO A 80 9.29 -13.94 -3.78
CA PRO A 80 8.96 -15.09 -4.60
C PRO A 80 8.21 -14.73 -5.89
N SER A 81 7.49 -13.60 -5.87
CA SER A 81 6.77 -13.13 -7.07
C SER A 81 7.68 -12.40 -8.03
N ALA A 82 8.64 -11.62 -7.54
CA ALA A 82 9.68 -11.00 -8.35
C ALA A 82 10.57 -12.06 -9.02
N ASP A 83 10.98 -13.08 -8.26
CA ASP A 83 11.75 -14.22 -8.77
C ASP A 83 10.99 -14.97 -9.87
N ALA A 84 9.69 -15.18 -9.71
CA ALA A 84 8.86 -15.79 -10.73
C ALA A 84 8.78 -14.95 -12.01
N LEU A 85 8.76 -13.61 -11.90
CA LEU A 85 8.78 -12.71 -13.07
C LEU A 85 10.15 -12.72 -13.76
N TRP A 86 11.26 -12.63 -13.01
CA TRP A 86 12.61 -12.68 -13.56
C TRP A 86 12.93 -14.06 -14.16
N GLY A 87 12.50 -15.14 -13.50
CA GLY A 87 12.69 -16.51 -13.99
C GLY A 87 11.90 -16.82 -15.27
N ALA A 88 10.78 -16.10 -15.50
CA ALA A 88 9.93 -16.32 -16.66
C ALA A 88 10.56 -15.82 -17.98
N VAL A 89 11.44 -14.83 -17.91
CA VAL A 89 12.15 -14.27 -19.08
C VAL A 89 13.63 -14.13 -18.75
N ARG A 90 14.48 -14.71 -19.58
CA ARG A 90 15.92 -14.69 -19.35
C ARG A 90 16.67 -14.87 -20.67
N THR A 91 17.75 -14.12 -20.86
CA THR A 91 18.73 -14.35 -21.91
C THR A 91 20.07 -14.74 -21.27
N VAL A 92 20.60 -15.87 -21.65
CA VAL A 92 21.94 -16.35 -21.26
C VAL A 92 22.79 -16.42 -22.50
N VAL A 93 23.99 -15.84 -22.43
CA VAL A 93 25.01 -15.92 -23.49
C VAL A 93 26.16 -16.72 -22.93
N ASP A 94 26.46 -17.82 -23.54
CA ASP A 94 27.59 -18.69 -23.23
C ASP A 94 28.37 -19.08 -24.49
N LYS A 95 29.33 -20.00 -24.36
CA LYS A 95 30.14 -20.48 -25.49
C LYS A 95 29.35 -21.31 -26.52
N GLU A 96 28.16 -21.80 -26.13
CA GLU A 96 27.25 -22.54 -27.00
C GLU A 96 26.31 -21.59 -27.77
N GLY A 97 26.20 -20.29 -27.36
CA GLY A 97 25.42 -19.29 -28.08
C GLY A 97 24.50 -18.45 -27.16
N VAL A 98 23.39 -17.96 -27.73
CA VAL A 98 22.37 -17.18 -27.04
C VAL A 98 21.18 -18.07 -26.75
N HIS A 99 20.84 -18.18 -25.47
CA HIS A 99 19.72 -18.99 -24.98
C HIS A 99 18.66 -18.08 -24.36
N GLU A 100 17.50 -18.06 -24.99
CA GLU A 100 16.36 -17.28 -24.51
C GLU A 100 15.31 -18.17 -23.84
N THR A 101 14.87 -17.76 -22.67
CA THR A 101 13.74 -18.35 -21.94
C THR A 101 12.59 -17.35 -21.94
N PHE A 102 11.39 -17.80 -22.28
CA PHE A 102 10.16 -17.02 -22.20
C PHE A 102 8.96 -17.95 -22.11
N PRO A 103 7.82 -17.50 -21.55
CA PRO A 103 6.62 -18.31 -21.44
C PRO A 103 6.06 -18.66 -22.81
N LYS A 104 5.78 -19.95 -23.02
CA LYS A 104 5.29 -20.50 -24.31
C LYS A 104 3.85 -20.95 -24.22
N THR A 105 3.41 -21.42 -23.04
CA THR A 105 2.09 -21.96 -22.82
C THR A 105 1.16 -20.94 -22.15
N ARG A 106 -0.14 -21.20 -22.22
CA ARG A 106 -1.14 -20.43 -21.50
C ARG A 106 -0.91 -20.47 -19.99
N GLU A 107 -0.55 -21.63 -19.48
CA GLU A 107 -0.33 -21.91 -18.06
C GLU A 107 0.88 -21.11 -17.53
N GLU A 108 1.97 -21.05 -18.27
CA GLU A 108 3.16 -20.25 -17.94
C GLU A 108 2.81 -18.75 -17.90
N TRP A 109 2.09 -18.23 -18.90
CA TRP A 109 1.62 -16.84 -18.88
C TRP A 109 0.65 -16.55 -17.75
N LEU A 110 -0.17 -17.52 -17.37
CA LEU A 110 -1.06 -17.38 -16.22
C LEU A 110 -0.28 -17.28 -14.91
N GLU A 111 0.85 -17.99 -14.77
CA GLU A 111 1.70 -17.87 -13.59
C GLU A 111 2.41 -16.51 -13.54
N VAL A 112 2.93 -16.01 -14.66
CA VAL A 112 3.46 -14.63 -14.77
C VAL A 112 2.39 -13.61 -14.32
N ARG A 113 1.17 -13.77 -14.80
CA ARG A 113 0.05 -12.92 -14.41
C ARG A 113 -0.25 -12.95 -12.92
N ARG A 114 -0.22 -14.14 -12.31
CA ARG A 114 -0.41 -14.32 -10.86
C ARG A 114 0.71 -13.68 -10.06
N ALA A 115 1.95 -13.80 -10.51
CA ALA A 115 3.10 -13.17 -9.89
C ALA A 115 2.97 -11.64 -9.93
N ALA A 116 2.61 -11.06 -11.08
CA ALA A 116 2.36 -9.63 -11.21
C ALA A 116 1.26 -9.13 -10.26
N LEU A 117 0.15 -9.86 -10.13
CA LEU A 117 -0.91 -9.52 -9.18
C LEU A 117 -0.42 -9.58 -7.73
N ARG A 118 0.39 -10.58 -7.35
CA ARG A 118 0.97 -10.67 -6.01
C ARG A 118 1.90 -9.49 -5.71
N ILE A 119 2.67 -8.99 -6.68
CA ILE A 119 3.47 -7.76 -6.53
C ILE A 119 2.57 -6.54 -6.25
N ILE A 120 1.51 -6.36 -7.05
CA ILE A 120 0.57 -5.25 -6.89
C ILE A 120 -0.06 -5.27 -5.49
N GLU A 121 -0.58 -6.41 -5.07
CA GLU A 121 -1.25 -6.55 -3.78
C GLU A 121 -0.26 -6.53 -2.61
N GLY A 122 0.94 -7.09 -2.78
CA GLY A 122 2.04 -6.96 -1.82
C GLY A 122 2.42 -5.50 -1.56
N ALA A 123 2.52 -4.69 -2.62
CA ALA A 123 2.78 -3.26 -2.51
C ALA A 123 1.64 -2.53 -1.76
N ASN A 124 0.38 -2.87 -2.02
CA ASN A 124 -0.76 -2.36 -1.26
C ASN A 124 -0.69 -2.72 0.24
N LEU A 125 -0.21 -3.92 0.57
CA LEU A 125 -0.01 -4.34 1.95
C LEU A 125 1.13 -3.58 2.64
N LEU A 126 2.20 -3.20 1.94
CA LEU A 126 3.32 -2.43 2.49
C LEU A 126 2.87 -1.06 3.01
N ILE A 127 1.98 -0.37 2.31
CA ILE A 127 1.50 0.96 2.68
C ILE A 127 0.50 0.96 3.85
N MET A 128 0.11 -0.19 4.39
CA MET A 128 -0.73 -0.23 5.59
C MET A 128 0.02 0.38 6.79
N PRO A 129 -0.55 1.41 7.45
CA PRO A 129 0.16 2.14 8.50
C PRO A 129 0.46 1.26 9.72
N GLY A 130 1.58 1.54 10.40
CA GLY A 130 1.96 0.88 11.65
C GLY A 130 2.54 -0.53 11.51
N ARG A 131 3.00 -0.92 10.31
CA ARG A 131 3.73 -2.18 10.11
C ARG A 131 5.17 -2.02 10.57
N GLU A 132 5.65 -2.97 11.36
CA GLU A 132 7.04 -3.05 11.81
C GLU A 132 7.93 -3.66 10.71
N ALA A 133 9.25 -3.39 10.75
CA ALA A 133 10.18 -3.91 9.75
C ALA A 133 10.31 -5.43 9.78
N ALA A 134 10.36 -6.03 10.97
CA ALA A 134 10.47 -7.47 11.15
C ALA A 134 9.72 -7.95 12.41
N PRO A 135 9.51 -9.26 12.59
CA PRO A 135 8.93 -9.82 13.81
C PRO A 135 9.75 -9.48 15.07
N PRO A 136 9.13 -9.47 16.26
CA PRO A 136 9.85 -9.24 17.51
C PRO A 136 11.00 -10.20 17.71
N GLY A 137 12.16 -9.69 18.16
CA GLY A 137 13.37 -10.50 18.41
C GLY A 137 14.24 -10.76 17.18
N THR A 138 13.80 -10.39 15.98
CA THR A 138 14.63 -10.47 14.76
C THR A 138 15.83 -9.53 14.86
N LYS A 139 16.97 -9.99 14.36
CA LYS A 139 18.22 -9.24 14.23
C LYS A 139 18.58 -9.02 12.78
N SER A 140 19.45 -8.05 12.50
CA SER A 140 20.04 -7.88 11.18
C SER A 140 20.77 -9.15 10.76
N GLU A 141 20.60 -9.55 9.50
CA GLU A 141 21.30 -10.69 8.89
C GLU A 141 22.72 -10.32 8.45
N ALA A 142 22.97 -9.03 8.23
CA ALA A 142 24.26 -8.48 7.85
C ALA A 142 24.63 -7.29 8.76
N PRO A 143 25.01 -7.55 10.04
CA PRO A 143 25.37 -6.49 10.99
C PRO A 143 26.48 -5.59 10.45
N GLY A 144 26.30 -4.26 10.54
CA GLY A 144 27.22 -3.26 9.99
C GLY A 144 26.99 -2.88 8.53
N VAL A 145 26.22 -3.66 7.78
CA VAL A 145 25.75 -3.34 6.42
C VAL A 145 24.29 -2.90 6.50
N GLU A 146 23.46 -3.74 7.08
CA GLU A 146 22.04 -3.48 7.29
C GLU A 146 21.80 -2.80 8.64
N LEU A 147 20.75 -1.98 8.70
CA LEU A 147 20.23 -1.48 9.95
C LEU A 147 19.57 -2.59 10.75
N GLU A 148 19.52 -2.43 12.07
CA GLU A 148 18.69 -3.29 12.92
C GLU A 148 17.20 -3.07 12.63
N PRO A 149 16.33 -4.08 12.73
CA PRO A 149 14.92 -3.97 12.41
C PRO A 149 14.16 -2.83 13.12
N ALA A 150 14.56 -2.53 14.36
CA ALA A 150 13.99 -1.40 15.09
C ALA A 150 14.37 -0.04 14.47
N GLU A 151 15.60 0.09 13.96
CA GLU A 151 16.08 1.28 13.27
C GLU A 151 15.37 1.47 11.93
N ILE A 152 15.19 0.38 11.16
CA ILE A 152 14.42 0.37 9.92
C ILE A 152 12.99 0.83 10.19
N THR A 153 12.34 0.28 11.20
CA THR A 153 10.99 0.68 11.62
C THR A 153 10.90 2.17 11.93
N ALA A 154 11.87 2.70 12.70
CA ALA A 154 11.92 4.12 13.05
C ALA A 154 12.13 4.99 11.81
N LEU A 155 13.01 4.55 10.88
CA LEU A 155 13.31 5.26 9.64
C LEU A 155 12.10 5.31 8.71
N VAL A 156 11.36 4.19 8.56
CA VAL A 156 10.11 4.11 7.81
C VAL A 156 9.04 5.03 8.42
N LYS A 157 8.87 5.02 9.73
CA LYS A 157 7.94 5.91 10.44
C LYS A 157 8.28 7.38 10.22
N LYS A 158 9.57 7.74 10.31
CA LYS A 158 10.06 9.11 10.09
C LYS A 158 9.87 9.58 8.65
N ASN A 159 10.04 8.71 7.68
CA ASN A 159 10.01 9.04 6.25
C ASN A 159 8.84 8.35 5.53
N ARG A 160 7.69 8.28 6.17
CA ARG A 160 6.52 7.53 5.71
C ARG A 160 6.13 7.85 4.26
N LYS A 161 6.07 9.12 3.88
CA LYS A 161 5.73 9.54 2.51
C LYS A 161 6.70 8.98 1.46
N LYS A 162 8.00 8.93 1.80
CA LYS A 162 9.01 8.37 0.89
C LYS A 162 8.87 6.85 0.77
N PHE A 163 8.57 6.17 1.88
CA PHE A 163 8.31 4.72 1.87
C PHE A 163 7.07 4.38 1.03
N ASP A 164 5.98 5.12 1.23
CA ASP A 164 4.75 4.94 0.45
C ASP A 164 4.99 5.18 -1.05
N ALA A 165 5.80 6.18 -1.42
CA ALA A 165 6.14 6.45 -2.82
C ALA A 165 6.89 5.27 -3.47
N PHE A 166 7.83 4.63 -2.77
CA PHE A 166 8.50 3.43 -3.29
C PHE A 166 7.54 2.24 -3.43
N ALA A 167 6.63 2.06 -2.48
CA ALA A 167 5.60 1.03 -2.61
C ALA A 167 4.66 1.31 -3.79
N ASP A 168 4.32 2.57 -4.05
CA ASP A 168 3.54 2.99 -5.21
C ASP A 168 4.28 2.74 -6.53
N GLU A 169 5.61 2.99 -6.57
CA GLU A 169 6.44 2.67 -7.73
C GLU A 169 6.47 1.15 -7.97
N LEU A 170 6.64 0.33 -6.93
CA LEU A 170 6.59 -1.12 -7.03
C LEU A 170 5.23 -1.60 -7.55
N ARG A 171 4.14 -1.04 -7.06
CA ARG A 171 2.79 -1.32 -7.53
C ARG A 171 2.63 -0.99 -9.02
N PHE A 172 3.17 0.14 -9.47
CA PHE A 172 3.14 0.55 -10.87
C PHE A 172 3.92 -0.42 -11.76
N VAL A 173 5.12 -0.82 -11.37
CA VAL A 173 5.92 -1.81 -12.10
C VAL A 173 5.22 -3.18 -12.13
N GLY A 174 4.58 -3.59 -11.03
CA GLY A 174 3.73 -4.79 -11.00
C GLY A 174 2.57 -4.71 -12.01
N TRP A 175 1.96 -3.54 -12.16
CA TRP A 175 0.92 -3.32 -13.16
C TRP A 175 1.47 -3.38 -14.61
N GLU A 176 2.68 -2.86 -14.87
CA GLU A 176 3.35 -3.04 -16.17
C GLU A 176 3.59 -4.52 -16.46
N ALA A 177 4.04 -5.30 -15.45
CA ALA A 177 4.20 -6.75 -15.58
C ALA A 177 2.87 -7.47 -15.89
N LEU A 178 1.79 -7.05 -15.24
CA LEU A 178 0.45 -7.58 -15.52
C LEU A 178 0.03 -7.33 -16.98
N LYS A 179 0.27 -6.12 -17.49
CA LYS A 179 0.01 -5.79 -18.90
C LYS A 179 0.86 -6.62 -19.86
N ALA A 180 2.15 -6.83 -19.54
CA ALA A 180 3.02 -7.68 -20.32
C ALA A 180 2.50 -9.12 -20.37
N ALA A 181 2.04 -9.65 -19.23
CA ALA A 181 1.46 -10.98 -19.12
C ALA A 181 0.15 -11.12 -19.93
N ASP A 182 -0.76 -10.14 -19.81
CA ASP A 182 -2.04 -10.14 -20.52
C ASP A 182 -1.83 -10.04 -22.05
N ALA A 183 -0.81 -9.29 -22.49
CA ALA A 183 -0.40 -9.18 -23.89
C ALA A 183 0.49 -10.35 -24.36
N LYS A 184 0.94 -11.25 -23.47
CA LYS A 184 1.92 -12.31 -23.74
C LYS A 184 3.18 -11.77 -24.40
N ASN A 185 3.67 -10.62 -23.95
CA ASN A 185 4.82 -9.92 -24.52
C ASN A 185 6.07 -10.13 -23.65
N ALA A 186 6.92 -11.05 -24.07
CA ALA A 186 8.16 -11.40 -23.36
C ALA A 186 9.18 -10.24 -23.34
N GLY A 187 9.29 -9.46 -24.42
CA GLY A 187 10.19 -8.31 -24.48
C GLY A 187 9.79 -7.24 -23.45
N LEU A 188 8.50 -6.90 -23.40
CA LEU A 188 7.99 -5.96 -22.38
C LEU A 188 8.20 -6.50 -20.97
N LEU A 189 8.03 -7.81 -20.75
CA LEU A 189 8.26 -8.42 -19.44
C LEU A 189 9.74 -8.34 -19.01
N MET A 190 10.67 -8.50 -19.97
CA MET A 190 12.11 -8.32 -19.72
C MET A 190 12.44 -6.89 -19.29
N ASP A 191 11.91 -5.88 -19.99
CA ASP A 191 12.10 -4.46 -19.64
C ASP A 191 11.55 -4.14 -18.25
N VAL A 192 10.39 -4.69 -17.91
CA VAL A 192 9.77 -4.56 -16.60
C VAL A 192 10.62 -5.19 -15.50
N GLY A 193 11.26 -6.32 -15.75
CA GLY A 193 12.19 -6.96 -14.83
C GLY A 193 13.32 -6.03 -14.39
N GLY A 194 13.93 -5.29 -15.32
CA GLY A 194 14.96 -4.30 -15.03
C GLY A 194 14.43 -3.14 -14.16
N LYS A 195 13.28 -2.58 -14.51
CA LYS A 195 12.63 -1.53 -13.71
C LYS A 195 12.30 -1.98 -12.28
N MET A 196 11.83 -3.23 -12.13
CA MET A 196 11.52 -3.81 -10.83
C MET A 196 12.76 -3.88 -9.94
N GLN A 197 13.89 -4.37 -10.50
CA GLN A 197 15.18 -4.40 -9.80
C GLN A 197 15.59 -3.01 -9.30
N GLU A 198 15.45 -1.98 -10.13
CA GLU A 198 15.78 -0.61 -9.75
C GLU A 198 14.91 -0.09 -8.60
N VAL A 199 13.61 -0.35 -8.62
CA VAL A 199 12.68 0.09 -7.56
C VAL A 199 13.01 -0.63 -6.25
N CYS A 200 13.22 -1.95 -6.27
CA CYS A 200 13.60 -2.74 -5.10
C CYS A 200 14.88 -2.19 -4.48
N GLU A 201 15.93 -2.01 -5.29
CA GLU A 201 17.23 -1.57 -4.82
C GLU A 201 17.20 -0.14 -4.25
N ARG A 202 16.48 0.80 -4.86
CA ARG A 202 16.35 2.17 -4.37
C ARG A 202 15.63 2.23 -3.01
N CYS A 203 14.58 1.39 -2.83
CA CYS A 203 13.87 1.30 -1.57
C CYS A 203 14.77 0.71 -0.47
N HIS A 204 15.44 -0.40 -0.75
CA HIS A 204 16.33 -1.07 0.19
C HIS A 204 17.50 -0.16 0.59
N LYS A 205 18.16 0.52 -0.35
CA LYS A 205 19.17 1.54 -0.06
C LYS A 205 18.65 2.68 0.81
N ALA A 206 17.40 3.07 0.64
CA ALA A 206 16.84 4.17 1.43
C ALA A 206 16.50 3.77 2.87
N PHE A 207 16.15 2.51 3.13
CA PHE A 207 15.55 2.09 4.40
C PHE A 207 16.25 0.92 5.06
N TRP A 208 16.86 0.00 4.30
CA TRP A 208 17.43 -1.24 4.84
C TRP A 208 18.94 -1.13 5.07
N TYR A 209 19.67 -0.66 4.05
CA TYR A 209 21.12 -0.49 4.11
C TYR A 209 21.59 0.89 3.61
N PRO A 210 21.11 2.00 4.27
CA PRO A 210 21.41 3.36 3.81
C PRO A 210 22.89 3.74 3.92
N ASN A 211 23.66 2.98 4.70
CA ASN A 211 25.09 3.21 4.94
C ASN A 211 26.01 2.36 4.04
N GLN A 212 25.42 1.52 3.19
CA GLN A 212 26.21 0.71 2.27
C GLN A 212 26.97 1.62 1.28
N LYS A 213 28.29 1.57 1.34
CA LYS A 213 29.15 2.19 0.33
C LYS A 213 29.24 1.21 -0.81
N LEU A 214 28.84 1.63 -2.00
CA LEU A 214 29.12 0.85 -3.22
C LEU A 214 30.63 0.78 -3.41
N PRO A 215 31.17 -0.36 -3.83
CA PRO A 215 32.58 -0.52 -4.13
C PRO A 215 33.01 0.37 -5.29
#